data_bde6807d2103f05a14c8c493d64b5056
#
_entry.id   bde6807d2103f05a14c8c493d64b5056
#
_cell.length_a   1.000
_cell.length_b   1.000
_cell.length_c   1.000
_cell.angle_alpha   90.00
_cell.angle_beta   90.00
_cell.angle_gamma   90.00
#
_symmetry.space_group_name_H-M   'P 1'
#
loop_
_entity.id
_entity.type
_entity.pdbx_description
1 polymer ?
#
loop_
_entity_poly.entity_id
_entity_poly.type
_entity_poly.pdbx_seq_one_letter_code
_entity_poly.pdbx_strand_id
1 'polypeptide(L)'
;EAIPKKIAELRKSIPNAGDQFKDIKWHLTGKVIFQQESSEIFDRESFVILICSFALVLTLLFSIYRSFGSVVLLMTPLVGGIGLNYGFMYLICNEINPVVMGATGVLLGLGTEYAEHLWGRIREELDNGASHEEALTRTYAQTGPPVLLGALTGMLAFLSLCLSRQSALIQLGYLGASGLAFTLISTLFLVPALAVIAAKRPKDYFPRIRVSFEFIARSFKVHPAAVVIVSTAVILASLYYASGISYERDLFKVFLARNMESTTSSEIISQKFHSDFSKPIYLSFDVEDVQEGLMVQRELDGIIEKLMDKYHQIASFDSISYLMSPDAIRKENAKAFNGVVESWPTLEQTFKEGLRNSSLSKNAAHVMQEAFDATKGLFSSLDTDKPLQDKNGFADLECSWYMTKIKDKYRFLTHVRYADDIKDPQQLKEVDARIMKAVRQLPVPVRISGTRQAMEEILSDLVSELFRLGSYAFAAVVLIFLIIFPQPRGVALCLIPMVGAFCITLGVLGLTKLGLPFSIVCVAPLIFGFGIHNGMHIVMGSLFEDKGSIEKATRRVTPRAMVTSLTIIMGFVSMLSSRLYPLEFLGAAMVIGMVASVPLTLITLPAVLLLLERRKKGSAPETHVPVAPQ
;
A
#
# COMPACT_ATOMS: atom_id res chain seq x y z
N GLU A 1 -2.60 -8.51 24.62
CA GLU A 1 -2.41 -7.56 25.74
C GLU A 1 -1.20 -7.86 26.64
N ALA A 2 -0.77 -9.12 26.80
CA ALA A 2 0.38 -9.47 27.67
C ALA A 2 1.74 -9.13 27.05
N ILE A 3 1.90 -9.25 25.73
CA ILE A 3 3.17 -9.05 25.03
C ILE A 3 3.63 -7.58 25.04
N PRO A 4 2.80 -6.58 24.69
CA PRO A 4 3.21 -5.17 24.75
C PRO A 4 3.64 -4.73 26.15
N LYS A 5 2.97 -5.22 27.22
CA LYS A 5 3.36 -4.94 28.61
C LYS A 5 4.74 -5.50 28.94
N LYS A 6 5.04 -6.75 28.53
CA LYS A 6 6.35 -7.36 28.75
C LYS A 6 7.47 -6.64 27.99
N ILE A 7 7.22 -6.19 26.76
CA ILE A 7 8.19 -5.40 25.98
C ILE A 7 8.44 -4.03 26.65
N ALA A 8 7.38 -3.37 27.12
CA ALA A 8 7.52 -2.11 27.86
C ALA A 8 8.29 -2.27 29.17
N GLU A 9 8.09 -3.39 29.89
CA GLU A 9 8.86 -3.76 31.08
C GLU A 9 10.33 -4.02 30.71
N LEU A 10 10.59 -4.73 29.62
CA LEU A 10 11.94 -5.03 29.13
C LEU A 10 12.67 -3.73 28.75
N ARG A 11 12.02 -2.82 28.02
CA ARG A 11 12.56 -1.49 27.69
C ARG A 11 12.88 -0.64 28.92
N LYS A 12 12.14 -0.80 30.01
CA LYS A 12 12.40 -0.10 31.27
C LYS A 12 13.49 -0.77 32.11
N SER A 13 13.62 -2.07 32.07
CA SER A 13 14.61 -2.82 32.87
C SER A 13 16.02 -2.74 32.28
N ILE A 14 16.17 -2.67 30.96
CA ILE A 14 17.47 -2.62 30.29
C ILE A 14 18.30 -1.39 30.70
N PRO A 15 17.80 -0.14 30.65
CA PRO A 15 18.54 1.03 31.09
C PRO A 15 18.91 1.03 32.58
N ASN A 16 18.16 0.27 33.40
CA ASN A 16 18.35 0.16 34.85
C ASN A 16 19.25 -1.00 35.26
N ALA A 17 19.87 -1.69 34.30
CA ALA A 17 20.71 -2.88 34.57
C ALA A 17 22.05 -2.56 35.31
N GLY A 18 22.24 -1.31 35.74
CA GLY A 18 23.35 -0.86 36.57
C GLY A 18 24.29 0.14 35.89
N ASP A 19 25.02 0.91 36.68
CA ASP A 19 25.94 1.96 36.23
C ASP A 19 27.04 1.45 35.29
N GLN A 20 27.35 0.15 35.33
CA GLN A 20 28.36 -0.50 34.47
C GLN A 20 27.98 -0.54 32.99
N PHE A 21 26.72 -0.32 32.63
CA PHE A 21 26.20 -0.45 31.26
C PHE A 21 25.68 0.86 30.68
N LYS A 22 25.96 2.00 31.29
CA LYS A 22 25.47 3.31 30.84
C LYS A 22 25.95 3.71 29.44
N ASP A 23 27.10 3.22 29.01
CA ASP A 23 27.69 3.51 27.70
C ASP A 23 27.27 2.52 26.61
N ILE A 24 26.49 1.49 26.96
CA ILE A 24 26.02 0.48 26.01
C ILE A 24 24.71 0.95 25.36
N LYS A 25 24.74 1.07 24.03
CA LYS A 25 23.50 1.30 23.25
C LYS A 25 22.78 -0.01 23.04
N TRP A 26 21.60 -0.11 23.61
CA TRP A 26 20.72 -1.25 23.45
C TRP A 26 19.80 -1.07 22.26
N HIS A 27 19.66 -2.11 21.48
CA HIS A 27 18.78 -2.17 20.33
C HIS A 27 17.87 -3.37 20.43
N LEU A 28 16.56 -3.15 20.25
CA LEU A 28 15.55 -4.20 20.25
C LEU A 28 15.04 -4.42 18.82
N THR A 29 14.99 -5.66 18.39
CA THR A 29 14.45 -6.06 17.11
C THR A 29 13.78 -7.43 17.17
N GLY A 30 13.17 -7.85 16.07
CA GLY A 30 12.48 -9.12 15.94
C GLY A 30 11.00 -8.93 15.61
N LYS A 31 10.37 -10.00 15.11
CA LYS A 31 9.00 -9.97 14.56
C LYS A 31 7.98 -9.30 15.51
N VAL A 32 8.07 -9.59 16.79
CA VAL A 32 7.12 -9.06 17.79
C VAL A 32 7.31 -7.56 18.00
N ILE A 33 8.57 -7.11 18.05
CA ILE A 33 8.91 -5.68 18.18
C ILE A 33 8.47 -4.93 16.93
N PHE A 34 8.72 -5.48 15.74
CA PHE A 34 8.23 -4.92 14.47
C PHE A 34 6.72 -4.74 14.46
N GLN A 35 5.97 -5.76 14.87
CA GLN A 35 4.51 -5.70 14.90
C GLN A 35 4.00 -4.62 15.87
N GLN A 36 4.56 -4.55 17.07
CA GLN A 36 4.14 -3.55 18.06
C GLN A 36 4.48 -2.14 17.59
N GLU A 37 5.72 -1.90 17.16
CA GLU A 37 6.17 -0.58 16.70
C GLU A 37 5.38 -0.14 15.46
N SER A 38 5.12 -1.05 14.52
CA SER A 38 4.27 -0.77 13.37
C SER A 38 2.86 -0.39 13.79
N SER A 39 2.23 -1.14 14.71
CA SER A 39 0.87 -0.83 15.17
C SER A 39 0.81 0.55 15.82
N GLU A 40 1.74 0.88 16.72
CA GLU A 40 1.80 2.19 17.39
C GLU A 40 1.99 3.35 16.38
N ILE A 41 2.84 3.13 15.37
CA ILE A 41 3.05 4.12 14.31
C ILE A 41 1.80 4.25 13.44
N PHE A 42 1.18 3.14 13.03
CA PHE A 42 -0.04 3.16 12.21
C PHE A 42 -1.18 3.92 12.88
N ASP A 43 -1.42 3.67 14.16
CA ASP A 43 -2.47 4.34 14.93
C ASP A 43 -2.22 5.85 15.01
N ARG A 44 -0.99 6.23 15.33
CA ARG A 44 -0.59 7.63 15.41
C ARG A 44 -0.68 8.34 14.05
N GLU A 45 -0.15 7.73 12.99
CA GLU A 45 -0.16 8.31 11.64
C GLU A 45 -1.59 8.48 11.12
N SER A 46 -2.46 7.49 11.33
CA SER A 46 -3.87 7.57 10.94
C SER A 46 -4.58 8.76 11.58
N PHE A 47 -4.33 8.97 12.87
CA PHE A 47 -4.89 10.10 13.60
C PHE A 47 -4.31 11.45 13.12
N VAL A 48 -3.00 11.52 12.87
CA VAL A 48 -2.35 12.72 12.33
C VAL A 48 -2.90 13.06 10.94
N ILE A 49 -3.01 12.08 10.05
CA ILE A 49 -3.57 12.29 8.70
C ILE A 49 -5.01 12.82 8.80
N LEU A 50 -5.82 12.23 9.67
CA LEU A 50 -7.22 12.66 9.87
C LEU A 50 -7.29 14.12 10.33
N ILE A 51 -6.51 14.50 11.35
CA ILE A 51 -6.48 15.88 11.85
C ILE A 51 -5.94 16.85 10.80
N CYS A 52 -4.83 16.49 10.13
CA CYS A 52 -4.25 17.31 9.07
C CYS A 52 -5.24 17.52 7.92
N SER A 53 -5.91 16.45 7.47
CA SER A 53 -6.93 16.53 6.42
C SER A 53 -8.08 17.44 6.85
N PHE A 54 -8.62 17.26 8.05
CA PHE A 54 -9.68 18.08 8.58
C PHE A 54 -9.28 19.55 8.67
N ALA A 55 -8.08 19.83 9.20
CA ALA A 55 -7.56 21.20 9.31
C ALA A 55 -7.32 21.85 7.96
N LEU A 56 -6.74 21.12 6.99
CA LEU A 56 -6.50 21.63 5.63
C LEU A 56 -7.79 21.95 4.90
N VAL A 57 -8.77 21.01 4.91
CA VAL A 57 -10.08 21.21 4.28
C VAL A 57 -10.83 22.36 4.95
N LEU A 58 -10.85 22.42 6.29
CA LEU A 58 -11.49 23.48 7.05
C LEU A 58 -10.88 24.86 6.70
N THR A 59 -9.54 24.96 6.69
CA THR A 59 -8.81 26.19 6.37
C THR A 59 -9.11 26.63 4.94
N LEU A 60 -9.12 25.70 3.98
CA LEU A 60 -9.45 25.97 2.60
C LEU A 60 -10.87 26.51 2.45
N LEU A 61 -11.85 25.81 3.03
CA LEU A 61 -13.26 26.24 2.97
C LEU A 61 -13.46 27.60 3.63
N PHE A 62 -12.83 27.84 4.78
CA PHE A 62 -12.91 29.13 5.44
C PHE A 62 -12.27 30.25 4.59
N SER A 63 -11.15 29.98 3.93
CA SER A 63 -10.46 30.93 3.05
C SER A 63 -11.33 31.33 1.83
N ILE A 64 -12.08 30.36 1.28
CA ILE A 64 -12.91 30.56 0.10
C ILE A 64 -14.25 31.20 0.46
N TYR A 65 -14.98 30.61 1.41
CA TYR A 65 -16.33 31.06 1.77
C TYR A 65 -16.32 32.25 2.74
N ARG A 66 -15.24 32.44 3.50
CA ARG A 66 -15.10 33.53 4.50
C ARG A 66 -16.30 33.68 5.42
N SER A 67 -16.97 32.58 5.73
CA SER A 67 -18.19 32.52 6.50
C SER A 67 -18.21 31.27 7.34
N PHE A 68 -18.28 31.42 8.65
CA PHE A 68 -18.39 30.33 9.59
C PHE A 68 -19.67 29.49 9.35
N GLY A 69 -20.78 30.15 9.03
CA GLY A 69 -22.05 29.48 8.76
C GLY A 69 -21.99 28.56 7.54
N SER A 70 -21.35 29.02 6.43
CA SER A 70 -21.15 28.17 5.25
C SER A 70 -20.27 26.99 5.54
N VAL A 71 -19.19 27.17 6.29
CA VAL A 71 -18.26 26.09 6.65
C VAL A 71 -18.97 25.05 7.52
N VAL A 72 -19.73 25.46 8.54
CA VAL A 72 -20.52 24.55 9.38
C VAL A 72 -21.55 23.79 8.54
N LEU A 73 -22.25 24.47 7.62
CA LEU A 73 -23.25 23.85 6.75
C LEU A 73 -22.61 22.76 5.86
N LEU A 74 -21.41 23.00 5.33
CA LEU A 74 -20.69 22.04 4.49
C LEU A 74 -20.10 20.88 5.30
N MET A 75 -19.59 21.16 6.51
CA MET A 75 -18.92 20.16 7.34
C MET A 75 -19.91 19.24 8.08
N THR A 76 -21.07 19.71 8.48
CA THR A 76 -22.04 18.92 9.26
C THR A 76 -22.47 17.62 8.55
N PRO A 77 -22.88 17.65 7.26
CA PRO A 77 -23.20 16.42 6.52
C PRO A 77 -22.03 15.45 6.42
N LEU A 78 -20.82 15.99 6.22
CA LEU A 78 -19.60 15.21 6.12
C LEU A 78 -19.30 14.45 7.42
N VAL A 79 -19.29 15.17 8.57
CA VAL A 79 -19.04 14.56 9.89
C VAL A 79 -20.12 13.52 10.20
N GLY A 80 -21.40 13.84 9.89
CA GLY A 80 -22.51 12.89 10.06
C GLY A 80 -22.34 11.63 9.23
N GLY A 81 -21.97 11.78 7.95
CA GLY A 81 -21.72 10.66 7.04
C GLY A 81 -20.55 9.78 7.47
N ILE A 82 -19.43 10.40 7.89
CA ILE A 82 -18.28 9.65 8.42
C ILE A 82 -18.63 8.91 9.71
N GLY A 83 -19.38 9.54 10.61
CA GLY A 83 -19.84 8.88 11.85
C GLY A 83 -20.70 7.65 11.56
N LEU A 84 -21.65 7.75 10.63
CA LEU A 84 -22.45 6.60 10.18
C LEU A 84 -21.60 5.53 9.52
N ASN A 85 -20.59 5.93 8.75
CA ASN A 85 -19.67 5.00 8.09
C ASN A 85 -18.86 4.17 9.11
N TYR A 86 -18.30 4.80 10.13
CA TYR A 86 -17.60 4.08 11.19
C TYR A 86 -18.51 3.13 11.96
N GLY A 87 -19.75 3.55 12.23
CA GLY A 87 -20.77 2.67 12.82
C GLY A 87 -21.04 1.44 11.94
N PHE A 88 -21.18 1.64 10.63
CA PHE A 88 -21.34 0.54 9.69
C PHE A 88 -20.12 -0.36 9.60
N MET A 89 -18.92 0.21 9.51
CA MET A 89 -17.67 -0.57 9.49
C MET A 89 -17.48 -1.42 10.75
N TYR A 90 -17.86 -0.90 11.92
CA TYR A 90 -17.86 -1.67 13.17
C TYR A 90 -18.78 -2.91 13.12
N LEU A 91 -19.90 -2.85 12.38
CA LEU A 91 -20.83 -3.97 12.25
C LEU A 91 -20.33 -5.07 11.29
N ILE A 92 -19.53 -4.71 10.28
CA ILE A 92 -19.11 -5.65 9.23
C ILE A 92 -17.65 -6.13 9.34
N CYS A 93 -16.80 -5.38 10.04
CA CYS A 93 -15.38 -5.70 10.21
C CYS A 93 -15.06 -5.91 11.68
N ASN A 94 -14.54 -7.09 12.04
CA ASN A 94 -14.07 -7.35 13.41
C ASN A 94 -12.84 -6.50 13.76
N GLU A 95 -11.96 -6.29 12.75
CA GLU A 95 -10.75 -5.50 12.89
C GLU A 95 -10.57 -4.64 11.62
N ILE A 96 -10.26 -3.37 11.79
CA ILE A 96 -9.98 -2.46 10.69
C ILE A 96 -8.47 -2.33 10.55
N ASN A 97 -7.96 -2.56 9.34
CA ASN A 97 -6.54 -2.36 9.04
C ASN A 97 -6.16 -0.88 9.26
N PRO A 98 -5.11 -0.57 10.03
CA PRO A 98 -4.70 0.80 10.31
C PRO A 98 -4.44 1.65 9.05
N VAL A 99 -3.93 1.05 7.97
CA VAL A 99 -3.74 1.73 6.67
C VAL A 99 -5.08 2.25 6.12
N VAL A 100 -6.15 1.48 6.31
CA VAL A 100 -7.51 1.84 5.90
C VAL A 100 -8.06 3.00 6.72
N MET A 101 -7.74 3.05 8.02
CA MET A 101 -8.09 4.18 8.89
C MET A 101 -7.44 5.49 8.40
N GLY A 102 -6.17 5.45 7.99
CA GLY A 102 -5.49 6.60 7.40
C GLY A 102 -6.17 7.15 6.14
N ALA A 103 -6.80 6.27 5.36
CA ALA A 103 -7.55 6.67 4.17
C ALA A 103 -8.85 7.45 4.47
N THR A 104 -9.31 7.51 5.72
CA THR A 104 -10.46 8.34 6.11
C THR A 104 -10.21 9.83 5.85
N GLY A 105 -8.95 10.28 5.93
CA GLY A 105 -8.57 11.64 5.55
C GLY A 105 -8.96 11.99 4.10
N VAL A 106 -8.96 11.02 3.21
CA VAL A 106 -9.40 11.17 1.82
C VAL A 106 -10.91 11.38 1.75
N LEU A 107 -11.69 10.66 2.55
CA LEU A 107 -13.16 10.83 2.60
C LEU A 107 -13.56 12.23 3.06
N LEU A 108 -12.74 12.89 3.89
CA LEU A 108 -12.96 14.29 4.27
C LEU A 108 -12.91 15.22 3.06
N GLY A 109 -11.95 15.03 2.16
CA GLY A 109 -11.87 15.82 0.92
C GLY A 109 -13.00 15.51 -0.06
N LEU A 110 -13.30 14.23 -0.27
CA LEU A 110 -14.30 13.75 -1.23
C LEU A 110 -15.73 14.04 -0.78
N GLY A 111 -16.03 13.88 0.50
CA GLY A 111 -17.38 14.01 1.02
C GLY A 111 -17.90 15.45 1.05
N THR A 112 -17.02 16.47 1.06
CA THR A 112 -17.44 17.88 0.99
C THR A 112 -18.04 18.25 -0.36
N GLU A 113 -17.63 17.56 -1.43
CA GLU A 113 -18.02 17.84 -2.81
C GLU A 113 -19.54 17.87 -3.01
N TYR A 114 -20.27 16.93 -2.44
CA TYR A 114 -21.73 16.87 -2.59
C TYR A 114 -22.43 18.06 -1.96
N ALA A 115 -22.00 18.44 -0.77
CA ALA A 115 -22.52 19.61 -0.06
C ALA A 115 -22.17 20.91 -0.78
N GLU A 116 -20.96 21.03 -1.33
CA GLU A 116 -20.50 22.20 -2.09
C GLU A 116 -21.33 22.43 -3.36
N HIS A 117 -21.62 21.37 -4.11
CA HIS A 117 -22.43 21.46 -5.31
C HIS A 117 -23.88 21.86 -4.99
N LEU A 118 -24.51 21.24 -4.00
CA LEU A 118 -25.88 21.56 -3.61
C LEU A 118 -25.98 22.96 -2.99
N TRP A 119 -25.13 23.29 -2.03
CA TRP A 119 -25.14 24.59 -1.37
C TRP A 119 -24.81 25.73 -2.34
N GLY A 120 -23.81 25.52 -3.20
CA GLY A 120 -23.47 26.53 -4.23
C GLY A 120 -24.64 26.82 -5.17
N ARG A 121 -25.43 25.80 -5.55
CA ARG A 121 -26.58 25.98 -6.40
C ARG A 121 -27.76 26.66 -5.67
N ILE A 122 -28.04 26.24 -4.43
CA ILE A 122 -29.06 26.89 -3.59
C ILE A 122 -28.77 28.40 -3.48
N ARG A 123 -27.52 28.77 -3.21
CA ARG A 123 -27.10 30.18 -3.14
C ARG A 123 -27.28 30.91 -4.44
N GLU A 124 -26.92 30.30 -5.57
CA GLU A 124 -27.13 30.92 -6.90
C GLU A 124 -28.59 31.21 -7.17
N GLU A 125 -29.51 30.28 -6.87
CA GLU A 125 -30.96 30.50 -7.06
C GLU A 125 -31.52 31.58 -6.14
N LEU A 126 -31.10 31.58 -4.86
CA LEU A 126 -31.47 32.62 -3.89
C LEU A 126 -30.97 34.00 -4.32
N ASP A 127 -29.76 34.09 -4.84
CA ASP A 127 -29.17 35.32 -5.35
C ASP A 127 -29.87 35.85 -6.62
N ASN A 128 -30.45 34.92 -7.42
CA ASN A 128 -31.27 35.25 -8.59
C ASN A 128 -32.72 35.64 -8.22
N GLY A 129 -33.04 35.70 -6.91
CA GLY A 129 -34.34 36.16 -6.42
C GLY A 129 -35.38 35.05 -6.23
N ALA A 130 -35.02 33.80 -6.36
CA ALA A 130 -35.93 32.69 -6.08
C ALA A 130 -36.28 32.61 -4.57
N SER A 131 -37.51 32.18 -4.28
CA SER A 131 -37.88 31.82 -2.90
C SER A 131 -37.06 30.63 -2.39
N HIS A 132 -37.01 30.42 -1.08
CA HIS A 132 -36.26 29.27 -0.50
C HIS A 132 -36.78 27.92 -1.01
N GLU A 133 -38.09 27.77 -1.14
CA GLU A 133 -38.72 26.56 -1.66
C GLU A 133 -38.38 26.32 -3.13
N GLU A 134 -38.48 27.36 -3.96
CA GLU A 134 -38.12 27.29 -5.37
C GLU A 134 -36.64 27.01 -5.56
N ALA A 135 -35.75 27.66 -4.77
CA ALA A 135 -34.31 27.44 -4.82
C ALA A 135 -33.95 25.98 -4.47
N LEU A 136 -34.55 25.39 -3.44
CA LEU A 136 -34.39 23.99 -3.08
C LEU A 136 -34.91 23.08 -4.20
N THR A 137 -36.15 23.29 -4.65
CA THR A 137 -36.78 22.45 -5.69
C THR A 137 -35.96 22.45 -6.99
N ARG A 138 -35.54 23.63 -7.46
CA ARG A 138 -34.70 23.75 -8.66
C ARG A 138 -33.32 23.11 -8.48
N THR A 139 -32.72 23.31 -7.31
CA THR A 139 -31.38 22.70 -7.00
C THR A 139 -31.46 21.20 -7.04
N TYR A 140 -32.41 20.59 -6.36
CA TYR A 140 -32.53 19.13 -6.34
C TYR A 140 -32.91 18.53 -7.69
N ALA A 141 -33.76 19.24 -8.48
CA ALA A 141 -34.12 18.80 -9.82
C ALA A 141 -32.95 18.87 -10.82
N GLN A 142 -32.09 19.89 -10.73
CA GLN A 142 -31.05 20.13 -11.73
C GLN A 142 -29.66 19.66 -11.30
N THR A 143 -29.29 19.82 -10.02
CA THR A 143 -27.96 19.46 -9.49
C THR A 143 -27.96 18.13 -8.76
N GLY A 144 -29.11 17.67 -8.25
CA GLY A 144 -29.24 16.39 -7.57
C GLY A 144 -28.79 15.20 -8.43
N PRO A 145 -29.31 15.01 -9.66
CA PRO A 145 -28.92 13.90 -10.52
C PRO A 145 -27.40 13.85 -10.82
N PRO A 146 -26.73 14.94 -11.23
CA PRO A 146 -25.27 14.94 -11.37
C PRO A 146 -24.52 14.59 -10.08
N VAL A 147 -24.92 15.09 -8.92
CA VAL A 147 -24.30 14.77 -7.63
C VAL A 147 -24.45 13.28 -7.30
N LEU A 148 -25.65 12.73 -7.48
CA LEU A 148 -25.90 11.30 -7.28
C LEU A 148 -25.01 10.44 -8.18
N LEU A 149 -24.87 10.86 -9.44
CA LEU A 149 -24.08 10.15 -10.43
C LEU A 149 -22.58 10.18 -10.10
N GLY A 150 -22.07 11.36 -9.72
CA GLY A 150 -20.68 11.49 -9.27
C GLY A 150 -20.39 10.62 -8.03
N ALA A 151 -21.32 10.60 -7.07
CA ALA A 151 -21.20 9.71 -5.92
C ALA A 151 -21.19 8.23 -6.33
N LEU A 152 -22.05 7.83 -7.26
CA LEU A 152 -22.12 6.45 -7.74
C LEU A 152 -20.84 6.03 -8.45
N THR A 153 -20.24 6.89 -9.28
CA THR A 153 -18.96 6.60 -9.93
C THR A 153 -17.83 6.45 -8.92
N GLY A 154 -17.78 7.31 -7.91
CA GLY A 154 -16.83 7.20 -6.81
C GLY A 154 -17.02 5.92 -5.97
N MET A 155 -18.27 5.57 -5.65
CA MET A 155 -18.59 4.33 -4.95
C MET A 155 -18.14 3.10 -5.74
N LEU A 156 -18.38 3.05 -7.06
CA LEU A 156 -17.94 1.94 -7.92
C LEU A 156 -16.43 1.85 -8.03
N ALA A 157 -15.74 2.97 -8.03
CA ALA A 157 -14.28 2.98 -7.97
C ALA A 157 -13.77 2.28 -6.71
N PHE A 158 -14.32 2.61 -5.55
CA PHE A 158 -13.99 1.90 -4.31
C PHE A 158 -14.46 0.45 -4.31
N LEU A 159 -15.67 0.14 -4.78
CA LEU A 159 -16.17 -1.23 -4.87
C LEU A 159 -15.31 -2.12 -5.77
N SER A 160 -14.65 -1.56 -6.79
CA SER A 160 -13.71 -2.33 -7.60
C SER A 160 -12.54 -2.88 -6.78
N LEU A 161 -12.12 -2.18 -5.71
CA LEU A 161 -11.08 -2.64 -4.79
C LEU A 161 -11.51 -3.86 -3.96
N CYS A 162 -12.82 -4.06 -3.77
CA CYS A 162 -13.34 -5.25 -3.08
C CYS A 162 -13.09 -6.55 -3.88
N LEU A 163 -12.74 -6.44 -5.16
CA LEU A 163 -12.37 -7.57 -6.02
C LEU A 163 -10.86 -7.91 -5.94
N SER A 164 -10.11 -7.22 -5.08
CA SER A 164 -8.71 -7.52 -4.78
C SER A 164 -8.55 -8.84 -4.02
N ARG A 165 -7.35 -9.39 -4.06
CA ARG A 165 -6.94 -10.52 -3.21
C ARG A 165 -6.39 -10.06 -1.85
N GLN A 166 -6.11 -8.76 -1.69
CA GLN A 166 -5.51 -8.18 -0.50
C GLN A 166 -6.57 -7.64 0.45
N SER A 167 -6.60 -8.12 1.69
CA SER A 167 -7.59 -7.72 2.70
C SER A 167 -7.62 -6.22 2.98
N ALA A 168 -6.46 -5.55 2.97
CA ALA A 168 -6.39 -4.10 3.15
C ALA A 168 -7.10 -3.33 2.03
N LEU A 169 -6.96 -3.77 0.76
CA LEU A 169 -7.65 -3.14 -0.37
C LEU A 169 -9.16 -3.42 -0.35
N ILE A 170 -9.57 -4.63 0.05
CA ILE A 170 -10.98 -4.98 0.23
C ILE A 170 -11.62 -4.09 1.30
N GLN A 171 -10.98 -3.95 2.44
CA GLN A 171 -11.46 -3.07 3.52
C GLN A 171 -11.49 -1.59 3.09
N LEU A 172 -10.49 -1.13 2.34
CA LEU A 172 -10.48 0.22 1.75
C LEU A 172 -11.66 0.41 0.79
N GLY A 173 -11.98 -0.61 0.00
CA GLY A 173 -13.15 -0.62 -0.87
C GLY A 173 -14.46 -0.46 -0.10
N TYR A 174 -14.66 -1.22 0.97
CA TYR A 174 -15.84 -1.11 1.85
C TYR A 174 -15.91 0.26 2.54
N LEU A 175 -14.81 0.69 3.17
CA LEU A 175 -14.75 1.98 3.87
C LEU A 175 -15.06 3.15 2.91
N GLY A 176 -14.44 3.14 1.72
CA GLY A 176 -14.61 4.20 0.74
C GLY A 176 -16.02 4.24 0.15
N ALA A 177 -16.53 3.10 -0.32
CA ALA A 177 -17.84 3.02 -0.93
C ALA A 177 -18.97 3.36 0.06
N SER A 178 -18.94 2.77 1.26
CA SER A 178 -19.94 3.07 2.30
C SER A 178 -19.78 4.50 2.83
N GLY A 179 -18.55 5.01 2.95
CA GLY A 179 -18.27 6.39 3.35
C GLY A 179 -18.89 7.41 2.41
N LEU A 180 -18.72 7.23 1.09
CA LEU A 180 -19.36 8.09 0.09
C LEU A 180 -20.89 7.97 0.13
N ALA A 181 -21.42 6.74 0.28
CA ALA A 181 -22.86 6.50 0.37
C ALA A 181 -23.48 7.21 1.58
N PHE A 182 -22.92 7.04 2.78
CA PHE A 182 -23.44 7.68 3.98
C PHE A 182 -23.24 9.20 3.97
N THR A 183 -22.14 9.69 3.40
CA THR A 183 -21.94 11.13 3.23
C THR A 183 -22.94 11.73 2.22
N LEU A 184 -23.24 11.02 1.12
CA LEU A 184 -24.28 11.43 0.18
C LEU A 184 -25.66 11.48 0.87
N ILE A 185 -26.04 10.40 1.57
CA ILE A 185 -27.30 10.34 2.31
C ILE A 185 -27.38 11.49 3.32
N SER A 186 -26.34 11.66 4.14
CA SER A 186 -26.25 12.75 5.12
C SER A 186 -26.41 14.12 4.44
N THR A 187 -25.76 14.31 3.28
CA THR A 187 -25.83 15.57 2.51
C THR A 187 -27.23 15.83 1.96
N LEU A 188 -27.87 14.82 1.38
CA LEU A 188 -29.22 14.97 0.80
C LEU A 188 -30.28 15.36 1.85
N PHE A 189 -30.13 14.93 3.11
CA PHE A 189 -31.04 15.25 4.19
C PHE A 189 -30.64 16.50 4.96
N LEU A 190 -29.36 16.67 5.31
CA LEU A 190 -28.92 17.75 6.19
C LEU A 190 -28.75 19.08 5.45
N VAL A 191 -28.29 19.10 4.19
CA VAL A 191 -28.12 20.37 3.46
C VAL A 191 -29.43 21.14 3.32
N PRO A 192 -30.57 20.55 2.89
CA PRO A 192 -31.83 21.31 2.81
C PRO A 192 -32.33 21.77 4.20
N ALA A 193 -32.20 20.90 5.22
CA ALA A 193 -32.61 21.27 6.58
C ALA A 193 -31.79 22.45 7.12
N LEU A 194 -30.47 22.42 6.94
CA LEU A 194 -29.56 23.47 7.35
C LEU A 194 -29.76 24.74 6.48
N ALA A 195 -30.08 24.61 5.18
CA ALA A 195 -30.39 25.73 4.32
C ALA A 195 -31.64 26.51 4.78
N VAL A 196 -32.69 25.81 5.23
CA VAL A 196 -33.89 26.42 5.82
C VAL A 196 -33.56 27.15 7.11
N ILE A 197 -32.72 26.59 7.97
CA ILE A 197 -32.25 27.24 9.19
C ILE A 197 -31.41 28.48 8.86
N ALA A 198 -30.50 28.35 7.87
CA ALA A 198 -29.67 29.44 7.37
C ALA A 198 -30.48 30.60 6.76
N ALA A 199 -31.64 30.30 6.18
CA ALA A 199 -32.58 31.31 5.62
C ALA A 199 -33.04 32.37 6.61
N LYS A 200 -33.05 32.03 7.91
CA LYS A 200 -33.41 32.95 9.00
C LYS A 200 -32.27 33.90 9.40
N ARG A 201 -31.07 33.74 8.82
CA ARG A 201 -29.88 34.53 9.13
C ARG A 201 -29.68 35.67 8.12
N PRO A 202 -29.02 36.78 8.48
CA PRO A 202 -28.72 37.88 7.56
C PRO A 202 -27.97 37.38 6.31
N LYS A 203 -28.23 38.01 5.15
CA LYS A 203 -27.58 37.66 3.86
C LYS A 203 -26.04 37.72 3.93
N ASP A 204 -25.48 38.63 4.74
CA ASP A 204 -24.04 38.79 4.93
C ASP A 204 -23.35 37.60 5.67
N TYR A 205 -24.16 36.75 6.31
CA TYR A 205 -23.63 35.55 7.00
C TYR A 205 -23.15 34.47 6.01
N PHE A 206 -23.56 34.55 4.75
CA PHE A 206 -23.19 33.61 3.68
C PHE A 206 -22.69 34.36 2.43
N PRO A 207 -21.47 34.94 2.46
CA PRO A 207 -20.96 35.71 1.32
C PRO A 207 -20.79 34.85 0.07
N ARG A 208 -20.82 35.51 -1.10
CA ARG A 208 -20.58 34.87 -2.39
C ARG A 208 -19.10 34.47 -2.54
N ILE A 209 -18.83 33.39 -3.27
CA ILE A 209 -17.49 33.09 -3.77
C ILE A 209 -17.09 34.20 -4.75
N ARG A 210 -16.12 35.03 -4.36
CA ARG A 210 -15.65 36.18 -5.17
C ARG A 210 -14.47 35.86 -6.07
N VAL A 211 -14.05 34.58 -6.16
CA VAL A 211 -12.90 34.18 -6.98
C VAL A 211 -13.34 34.12 -8.45
N SER A 212 -12.73 34.96 -9.28
CA SER A 212 -12.97 34.96 -10.72
C SER A 212 -11.94 34.09 -11.43
N PHE A 213 -12.43 33.16 -12.22
CA PHE A 213 -11.61 32.27 -13.06
C PHE A 213 -11.73 32.60 -14.54
N GLU A 214 -11.95 33.89 -14.90
CA GLU A 214 -12.13 34.34 -16.29
C GLU A 214 -10.93 34.03 -17.19
N PHE A 215 -9.72 33.97 -16.63
CA PHE A 215 -8.53 33.57 -17.38
C PHE A 215 -8.64 32.15 -17.97
N ILE A 216 -9.31 31.22 -17.28
CA ILE A 216 -9.56 29.85 -17.75
C ILE A 216 -10.45 29.90 -19.01
N ALA A 217 -11.57 30.64 -18.93
CA ALA A 217 -12.48 30.80 -20.06
C ALA A 217 -11.80 31.46 -21.27
N ARG A 218 -10.90 32.40 -21.04
CA ARG A 218 -10.13 33.07 -22.11
C ARG A 218 -9.14 32.08 -22.78
N SER A 219 -8.48 31.22 -22.01
CA SER A 219 -7.44 30.31 -22.50
C SER A 219 -7.95 29.34 -23.58
N PHE A 220 -9.10 28.69 -23.37
CA PHE A 220 -9.62 27.75 -24.36
C PHE A 220 -10.37 28.40 -25.53
N LYS A 221 -10.83 29.66 -25.39
CA LYS A 221 -11.58 30.36 -26.42
C LYS A 221 -10.70 30.93 -27.53
N VAL A 222 -9.54 31.46 -27.16
CA VAL A 222 -8.63 32.16 -28.11
C VAL A 222 -7.95 31.16 -29.04
N HIS A 223 -7.37 30.08 -28.50
CA HIS A 223 -6.62 29.11 -29.30
C HIS A 223 -6.98 27.64 -28.96
N PRO A 224 -8.23 27.19 -29.25
CA PRO A 224 -8.67 25.85 -28.84
C PRO A 224 -7.84 24.72 -29.45
N ALA A 225 -7.39 24.86 -30.68
CA ALA A 225 -6.55 23.87 -31.34
C ALA A 225 -5.16 23.72 -30.68
N ALA A 226 -4.54 24.86 -30.33
CA ALA A 226 -3.25 24.84 -29.62
C ALA A 226 -3.37 24.17 -28.25
N VAL A 227 -4.44 24.43 -27.51
CA VAL A 227 -4.72 23.79 -26.21
C VAL A 227 -4.80 22.27 -26.38
N VAL A 228 -5.56 21.79 -27.35
CA VAL A 228 -5.71 20.33 -27.59
C VAL A 228 -4.38 19.69 -28.01
N ILE A 229 -3.62 20.35 -28.90
CA ILE A 229 -2.31 19.86 -29.35
C ILE A 229 -1.33 19.75 -28.17
N VAL A 230 -1.22 20.82 -27.36
CA VAL A 230 -0.32 20.84 -26.19
C VAL A 230 -0.72 19.77 -25.18
N SER A 231 -2.01 19.66 -24.85
CA SER A 231 -2.48 18.63 -23.92
C SER A 231 -2.21 17.23 -24.44
N THR A 232 -2.42 16.98 -25.72
CA THR A 232 -2.14 15.68 -26.33
C THR A 232 -0.63 15.39 -26.30
N ALA A 233 0.22 16.39 -26.61
CA ALA A 233 1.67 16.23 -26.55
C ALA A 233 2.16 15.92 -25.12
N VAL A 234 1.59 16.57 -24.09
CA VAL A 234 1.90 16.28 -22.68
C VAL A 234 1.48 14.86 -22.32
N ILE A 235 0.30 14.40 -22.74
CA ILE A 235 -0.17 13.02 -22.47
C ILE A 235 0.75 12.01 -23.15
N LEU A 236 1.13 12.21 -24.41
CA LEU A 236 2.03 11.31 -25.15
C LEU A 236 3.44 11.28 -24.54
N ALA A 237 3.98 12.43 -24.16
CA ALA A 237 5.26 12.51 -23.44
C ALA A 237 5.18 11.76 -22.10
N SER A 238 4.07 11.91 -21.38
CA SER A 238 3.84 11.20 -20.11
C SER A 238 3.79 9.68 -20.30
N LEU A 239 3.15 9.19 -21.35
CA LEU A 239 3.15 7.76 -21.70
C LEU A 239 4.55 7.23 -22.02
N TYR A 240 5.38 8.03 -22.70
CA TYR A 240 6.78 7.67 -22.93
C TYR A 240 7.54 7.52 -21.62
N TYR A 241 7.42 8.47 -20.70
CA TYR A 241 8.10 8.41 -19.40
C TYR A 241 7.53 7.33 -18.47
N ALA A 242 6.29 6.92 -18.64
CA ALA A 242 5.70 5.80 -17.89
C ALA A 242 6.46 4.48 -18.09
N SER A 243 7.20 4.31 -19.22
CA SER A 243 8.09 3.15 -19.43
C SER A 243 9.25 3.07 -18.43
N GLY A 244 9.60 4.19 -17.76
CA GLY A 244 10.62 4.26 -16.72
C GLY A 244 10.15 3.84 -15.33
N ILE A 245 8.91 3.38 -15.17
CA ILE A 245 8.36 2.95 -13.90
C ILE A 245 9.15 1.76 -13.35
N SER A 246 9.59 1.87 -12.11
CA SER A 246 10.23 0.80 -11.34
C SER A 246 9.41 0.44 -10.11
N TYR A 247 9.49 -0.82 -9.69
CA TYR A 247 8.81 -1.29 -8.49
C TYR A 247 9.77 -1.30 -7.31
N GLU A 248 9.27 -0.91 -6.12
CA GLU A 248 10.03 -1.03 -4.88
C GLU A 248 10.16 -2.53 -4.53
N ARG A 249 11.40 -2.98 -4.36
CA ARG A 249 11.73 -4.38 -4.07
C ARG A 249 12.07 -4.61 -2.61
N ASP A 250 12.25 -3.55 -1.86
CA ASP A 250 12.54 -3.62 -0.45
C ASP A 250 11.23 -3.74 0.35
N LEU A 251 10.99 -4.94 0.91
CA LEU A 251 9.81 -5.23 1.74
C LEU A 251 9.70 -4.29 2.94
N PHE A 252 10.83 -3.94 3.55
CA PHE A 252 10.82 -3.06 4.70
C PHE A 252 10.33 -1.67 4.32
N LYS A 253 10.74 -1.15 3.17
CA LYS A 253 10.22 0.14 2.67
C LYS A 253 8.76 0.07 2.25
N VAL A 254 8.32 -1.07 1.70
CA VAL A 254 6.95 -1.23 1.19
C VAL A 254 5.93 -1.37 2.31
N PHE A 255 6.27 -2.07 3.40
CA PHE A 255 5.31 -2.44 4.45
C PHE A 255 5.55 -1.77 5.81
N LEU A 256 6.75 -1.23 6.04
CA LEU A 256 7.11 -0.66 7.33
C LEU A 256 7.19 0.87 7.28
N ALA A 257 7.03 1.50 8.43
CA ALA A 257 7.23 2.93 8.56
C ALA A 257 8.72 3.29 8.45
N ARG A 258 8.99 4.49 7.96
CA ARG A 258 10.37 5.02 7.94
C ARG A 258 10.88 5.26 9.36
N ASN A 259 12.16 5.00 9.56
CA ASN A 259 12.87 5.28 10.83
C ASN A 259 12.32 4.51 12.05
N MET A 260 11.97 3.23 11.87
CA MET A 260 11.67 2.34 12.98
C MET A 260 12.97 1.95 13.70
N GLU A 261 12.95 1.90 15.04
CA GLU A 261 14.10 1.44 15.82
C GLU A 261 14.43 -0.01 15.52
N SER A 262 13.41 -0.84 15.38
CA SER A 262 13.53 -2.26 15.05
C SER A 262 14.16 -2.52 13.67
N THR A 263 13.88 -1.68 12.65
CA THR A 263 14.53 -1.79 11.33
C THR A 263 15.99 -1.40 11.40
N THR A 264 16.30 -0.27 12.05
CA THR A 264 17.69 0.19 12.24
C THR A 264 18.49 -0.85 13.01
N SER A 265 17.91 -1.43 14.05
CA SER A 265 18.53 -2.50 14.85
C SER A 265 18.78 -3.76 14.01
N SER A 266 17.84 -4.14 13.17
CA SER A 266 17.97 -5.26 12.24
C SER A 266 19.09 -5.01 11.21
N GLU A 267 19.20 -3.78 10.69
CA GLU A 267 20.28 -3.41 9.77
C GLU A 267 21.65 -3.46 10.45
N ILE A 268 21.77 -3.00 11.71
CA ILE A 268 23.01 -3.10 12.48
C ILE A 268 23.41 -4.55 12.69
N ILE A 269 22.47 -5.44 13.04
CA ILE A 269 22.71 -6.87 13.20
C ILE A 269 23.15 -7.47 11.86
N SER A 270 22.45 -7.16 10.78
CA SER A 270 22.80 -7.65 9.44
C SER A 270 24.23 -7.25 9.05
N GLN A 271 24.61 -5.99 9.26
CA GLN A 271 25.93 -5.48 8.91
C GLN A 271 27.06 -6.02 9.81
N LYS A 272 26.80 -6.14 11.12
CA LYS A 272 27.82 -6.52 12.11
C LYS A 272 28.04 -8.04 12.20
N PHE A 273 26.97 -8.81 12.06
CA PHE A 273 27.00 -10.26 12.21
C PHE A 273 26.85 -11.01 10.89
N HIS A 274 26.87 -10.28 9.76
CA HIS A 274 26.67 -10.84 8.41
C HIS A 274 25.44 -11.76 8.31
N SER A 275 24.41 -11.45 9.12
CA SER A 275 23.17 -12.19 9.19
C SER A 275 22.06 -11.36 8.57
N ASP A 276 21.92 -11.43 7.25
CA ASP A 276 20.80 -10.77 6.57
C ASP A 276 19.52 -11.60 6.77
N PHE A 277 18.78 -11.29 7.82
CA PHE A 277 17.48 -11.91 8.11
C PHE A 277 16.43 -11.64 7.03
N SER A 278 16.70 -10.74 6.09
CA SER A 278 15.77 -10.38 5.03
C SER A 278 15.88 -11.25 3.79
N LYS A 279 16.92 -12.09 3.68
CA LYS A 279 17.21 -12.87 2.47
C LYS A 279 17.32 -14.39 2.63
N PRO A 280 16.87 -15.05 3.72
CA PRO A 280 16.92 -16.51 3.77
C PRO A 280 16.00 -17.09 2.69
N ILE A 281 16.49 -18.14 2.05
CA ILE A 281 15.62 -19.04 1.29
C ILE A 281 15.38 -20.28 2.13
N TYR A 282 14.22 -20.85 1.93
CA TYR A 282 13.78 -22.06 2.60
C TYR A 282 13.60 -23.15 1.57
N LEU A 283 14.28 -24.27 1.77
CA LEU A 283 14.03 -25.48 1.03
C LEU A 283 13.14 -26.38 1.87
N SER A 284 12.04 -26.83 1.33
CA SER A 284 11.08 -27.65 2.06
C SER A 284 10.64 -28.86 1.26
N PHE A 285 10.43 -29.99 1.95
CA PHE A 285 9.87 -31.20 1.38
C PHE A 285 8.97 -31.91 2.39
N ASP A 286 8.06 -32.73 1.90
CA ASP A 286 7.08 -33.45 2.71
C ASP A 286 7.34 -34.96 2.60
N VAL A 287 7.34 -35.68 3.73
CA VAL A 287 7.51 -37.15 3.84
C VAL A 287 6.47 -37.74 4.79
N GLU A 288 6.27 -39.06 4.73
CA GLU A 288 5.33 -39.75 5.61
C GLU A 288 6.01 -40.21 6.93
N ASP A 289 7.29 -40.47 6.88
CA ASP A 289 8.08 -40.92 8.05
C ASP A 289 9.22 -39.96 8.36
N VAL A 290 9.49 -39.78 9.67
CA VAL A 290 10.57 -38.90 10.16
C VAL A 290 11.95 -39.46 9.78
N GLN A 291 12.15 -40.77 9.84
CA GLN A 291 13.46 -41.37 9.53
C GLN A 291 13.79 -41.26 8.04
N GLU A 292 12.79 -41.45 7.17
CA GLU A 292 12.90 -41.17 5.74
C GLU A 292 13.29 -39.71 5.51
N GLY A 293 12.59 -38.79 6.21
CA GLY A 293 12.85 -37.36 6.11
C GLY A 293 14.27 -36.98 6.53
N LEU A 294 14.79 -37.55 7.60
CA LEU A 294 16.16 -37.32 8.06
C LEU A 294 17.20 -37.83 7.05
N MET A 295 16.92 -38.93 6.36
CA MET A 295 17.82 -39.45 5.30
C MET A 295 17.83 -38.49 4.09
N VAL A 296 16.66 -38.07 3.62
CA VAL A 296 16.53 -37.10 2.52
C VAL A 296 17.18 -35.77 2.88
N GLN A 297 17.00 -35.32 4.14
CA GLN A 297 17.62 -34.09 4.62
C GLN A 297 19.15 -34.13 4.54
N ARG A 298 19.74 -35.22 4.94
CA ARG A 298 21.19 -35.41 4.87
C ARG A 298 21.71 -35.41 3.42
N GLU A 299 20.97 -36.01 2.50
CA GLU A 299 21.32 -35.98 1.08
C GLU A 299 21.21 -34.55 0.53
N LEU A 300 20.15 -33.81 0.92
CA LEU A 300 19.98 -32.39 0.59
C LEU A 300 21.15 -31.54 1.13
N ASP A 301 21.54 -31.74 2.37
CA ASP A 301 22.68 -31.03 2.99
C ASP A 301 23.97 -31.25 2.20
N GLY A 302 24.26 -32.49 1.82
CA GLY A 302 25.45 -32.82 1.00
C GLY A 302 25.39 -32.20 -0.42
N ILE A 303 24.21 -31.98 -0.97
CA ILE A 303 24.04 -31.23 -2.23
C ILE A 303 24.36 -29.75 -2.02
N ILE A 304 23.83 -29.13 -0.94
CA ILE A 304 24.06 -27.72 -0.63
C ILE A 304 25.55 -27.48 -0.35
N GLU A 305 26.22 -28.34 0.43
CA GLU A 305 27.66 -28.25 0.70
C GLU A 305 28.49 -28.25 -0.60
N LYS A 306 28.18 -29.15 -1.54
CA LYS A 306 28.87 -29.19 -2.84
C LYS A 306 28.62 -27.93 -3.66
N LEU A 307 27.43 -27.31 -3.54
CA LEU A 307 27.13 -26.04 -4.22
C LEU A 307 27.87 -24.87 -3.57
N MET A 308 28.01 -24.86 -2.25
CA MET A 308 28.80 -23.88 -1.50
C MET A 308 30.28 -23.92 -1.92
N ASP A 309 30.89 -25.09 -1.93
CA ASP A 309 32.28 -25.27 -2.31
C ASP A 309 32.55 -24.85 -3.76
N LYS A 310 31.62 -25.14 -4.64
CA LYS A 310 31.79 -24.88 -6.08
C LYS A 310 31.58 -23.43 -6.49
N TYR A 311 30.59 -22.73 -5.90
CA TYR A 311 30.12 -21.46 -6.40
C TYR A 311 30.32 -20.28 -5.43
N HIS A 312 30.59 -20.53 -4.16
CA HIS A 312 30.76 -19.52 -3.11
C HIS A 312 29.60 -18.48 -3.00
N GLN A 313 28.45 -18.81 -3.60
CA GLN A 313 27.26 -17.93 -3.64
C GLN A 313 26.27 -18.21 -2.49
N ILE A 314 26.49 -19.30 -1.76
CA ILE A 314 25.77 -19.66 -0.56
C ILE A 314 26.73 -19.49 0.60
N ALA A 315 26.37 -18.66 1.59
CA ALA A 315 27.22 -18.38 2.75
C ALA A 315 27.14 -19.48 3.81
N SER A 316 25.93 -19.95 4.09
CA SER A 316 25.67 -20.99 5.09
C SER A 316 24.29 -21.60 4.88
N PHE A 317 24.07 -22.73 5.52
CA PHE A 317 22.73 -23.29 5.66
C PHE A 317 22.58 -23.89 7.07
N ASP A 318 21.32 -23.98 7.52
CA ASP A 318 20.96 -24.59 8.79
C ASP A 318 19.84 -25.60 8.53
N SER A 319 19.98 -26.80 9.08
CA SER A 319 19.02 -27.89 8.92
C SER A 319 18.86 -28.69 10.20
N ILE A 320 17.84 -29.54 10.26
CA ILE A 320 17.62 -30.44 11.38
C ILE A 320 18.76 -31.46 11.56
N SER A 321 19.57 -31.70 10.53
CA SER A 321 20.69 -32.65 10.61
C SER A 321 21.72 -32.27 11.67
N TYR A 322 21.81 -30.98 12.05
CA TYR A 322 22.67 -30.52 13.14
C TYR A 322 22.13 -30.93 14.52
N LEU A 323 20.86 -31.20 14.66
CA LEU A 323 20.19 -31.56 15.90
C LEU A 323 19.83 -33.03 15.98
N MET A 324 19.45 -33.62 14.83
CA MET A 324 18.99 -35.02 14.75
C MET A 324 19.63 -35.76 13.59
N SER A 325 20.15 -36.91 13.83
CA SER A 325 20.66 -37.83 12.80
C SER A 325 19.73 -39.02 12.62
N PRO A 326 19.64 -39.61 11.41
CA PRO A 326 18.95 -40.88 11.20
C PRO A 326 19.43 -41.98 12.14
N ASP A 327 18.54 -42.85 12.57
CA ASP A 327 18.86 -43.92 13.52
C ASP A 327 20.00 -44.83 13.05
N ALA A 328 20.07 -45.12 11.75
CA ALA A 328 21.16 -45.93 11.18
C ALA A 328 22.53 -45.28 11.40
N ILE A 329 22.64 -43.98 11.16
CA ILE A 329 23.88 -43.21 11.31
C ILE A 329 24.21 -43.01 12.79
N ARG A 330 23.18 -42.75 13.62
CA ARG A 330 23.36 -42.64 15.07
C ARG A 330 23.97 -43.90 15.66
N LYS A 331 23.51 -45.10 15.24
CA LYS A 331 24.05 -46.38 15.65
C LYS A 331 25.50 -46.58 15.18
N GLU A 332 25.83 -46.11 13.98
CA GLU A 332 27.20 -46.15 13.45
C GLU A 332 28.12 -45.21 14.23
N ASN A 333 27.67 -43.95 14.44
CA ASN A 333 28.41 -42.98 15.24
C ASN A 333 28.57 -43.43 16.70
N ALA A 334 27.55 -44.09 17.28
CA ALA A 334 27.65 -44.65 18.63
C ALA A 334 28.74 -45.74 18.73
N LYS A 335 28.90 -46.60 17.71
CA LYS A 335 29.98 -47.56 17.67
C LYS A 335 31.36 -46.89 17.62
N ALA A 336 31.50 -45.87 16.75
CA ALA A 336 32.74 -45.11 16.65
C ALA A 336 33.06 -44.38 17.97
N PHE A 337 32.03 -43.78 18.59
CA PHE A 337 32.10 -43.06 19.86
C PHE A 337 32.50 -44.00 21.00
N ASN A 338 31.88 -45.19 21.10
CA ASN A 338 32.24 -46.20 22.09
C ASN A 338 33.69 -46.68 21.92
N GLY A 339 34.20 -46.80 20.68
CA GLY A 339 35.59 -47.05 20.40
C GLY A 339 36.56 -45.99 20.94
N VAL A 340 36.16 -44.70 20.89
CA VAL A 340 36.91 -43.59 21.50
C VAL A 340 36.86 -43.71 23.03
N VAL A 341 35.69 -44.00 23.62
CA VAL A 341 35.52 -44.17 25.07
C VAL A 341 36.34 -45.33 25.58
N GLU A 342 36.38 -46.45 24.87
CA GLU A 342 37.20 -47.60 25.19
C GLU A 342 38.72 -47.31 25.13
N SER A 343 39.11 -46.40 24.20
CA SER A 343 40.51 -45.97 24.08
C SER A 343 40.92 -44.87 25.07
N TRP A 344 39.98 -44.36 25.86
CA TRP A 344 40.18 -43.21 26.76
C TRP A 344 41.32 -43.41 27.78
N PRO A 345 41.49 -44.56 28.41
CA PRO A 345 42.62 -44.81 29.34
C PRO A 345 43.99 -44.61 28.67
N THR A 346 44.11 -45.04 27.41
CA THR A 346 45.35 -44.89 26.63
C THR A 346 45.57 -43.43 26.24
N LEU A 347 44.49 -42.70 25.83
CA LEU A 347 44.53 -41.27 25.54
C LEU A 347 44.91 -40.44 26.77
N GLU A 348 44.38 -40.79 27.95
CA GLU A 348 44.67 -40.10 29.21
C GLU A 348 46.17 -40.34 29.62
N GLN A 349 46.64 -41.51 29.44
CA GLN A 349 48.08 -41.83 29.71
C GLN A 349 48.98 -41.02 28.77
N THR A 350 48.71 -41.04 27.46
CA THR A 350 49.46 -40.29 26.43
C THR A 350 49.42 -38.80 26.70
N PHE A 351 48.25 -38.29 27.07
CA PHE A 351 48.09 -36.88 27.41
C PHE A 351 48.89 -36.47 28.64
N LYS A 352 48.86 -37.27 29.72
CA LYS A 352 49.64 -37.04 30.93
C LYS A 352 51.12 -37.10 30.67
N GLU A 353 51.61 -38.08 29.87
CA GLU A 353 53.01 -38.18 29.44
C GLU A 353 53.38 -36.92 28.58
N GLY A 354 52.55 -36.51 27.66
CA GLY A 354 52.75 -35.30 26.85
C GLY A 354 52.86 -34.06 27.72
N LEU A 355 51.98 -33.89 28.71
CA LEU A 355 52.05 -32.77 29.66
C LEU A 355 53.33 -32.77 30.50
N ARG A 356 53.77 -33.94 30.96
CA ARG A 356 55.05 -34.11 31.75
C ARG A 356 56.28 -33.74 30.93
N ASN A 357 56.26 -34.04 29.64
CA ASN A 357 57.38 -33.80 28.72
C ASN A 357 57.26 -32.37 28.03
N SER A 358 56.23 -31.62 28.30
CA SER A 358 56.04 -30.31 27.73
C SER A 358 56.81 -29.24 28.50
N SER A 359 57.20 -28.16 27.82
CA SER A 359 57.81 -26.96 28.41
C SER A 359 56.74 -25.97 28.94
N LEU A 360 55.52 -26.41 29.17
CA LEU A 360 54.41 -25.57 29.65
C LEU A 360 54.60 -25.14 31.10
N SER A 361 54.16 -23.92 31.44
CA SER A 361 54.11 -23.47 32.83
C SER A 361 53.14 -24.34 33.64
N LYS A 362 53.37 -24.48 34.96
CA LYS A 362 52.48 -25.27 35.84
C LYS A 362 51.02 -24.87 35.73
N ASN A 363 50.74 -23.56 35.58
CA ASN A 363 49.37 -23.05 35.44
C ASN A 363 48.77 -23.47 34.09
N ALA A 364 49.52 -23.42 33.01
CA ALA A 364 49.03 -23.82 31.69
C ALA A 364 48.78 -25.34 31.64
N ALA A 365 49.67 -26.16 32.24
CA ALA A 365 49.47 -27.58 32.35
C ALA A 365 48.23 -27.95 33.19
N HIS A 366 47.94 -27.19 34.25
CA HIS A 366 46.74 -27.37 35.07
C HIS A 366 45.46 -27.05 34.29
N VAL A 367 45.40 -25.94 33.58
CA VAL A 367 44.24 -25.55 32.73
C VAL A 367 43.99 -26.60 31.63
N MET A 368 45.05 -27.13 31.01
CA MET A 368 44.93 -28.21 30.01
C MET A 368 44.41 -29.50 30.63
N GLN A 369 44.84 -29.84 31.86
CA GLN A 369 44.33 -31.01 32.57
C GLN A 369 42.85 -30.84 32.92
N GLU A 370 42.45 -29.68 33.43
CA GLU A 370 41.04 -29.39 33.72
C GLU A 370 40.16 -29.47 32.45
N ALA A 371 40.62 -28.90 31.33
CA ALA A 371 39.94 -28.99 30.05
C ALA A 371 39.80 -30.45 29.57
N PHE A 372 40.83 -31.26 29.74
CA PHE A 372 40.81 -32.70 29.40
C PHE A 372 39.83 -33.48 30.28
N ASP A 373 39.83 -33.21 31.59
CA ASP A 373 38.92 -33.86 32.54
C ASP A 373 37.47 -33.45 32.33
N ALA A 374 37.23 -32.17 32.00
CA ALA A 374 35.91 -31.68 31.60
C ALA A 374 35.42 -32.37 30.31
N THR A 375 36.29 -32.51 29.32
CA THR A 375 36.00 -33.23 28.07
C THR A 375 35.67 -34.69 28.35
N LYS A 376 36.47 -35.37 29.20
CA LYS A 376 36.19 -36.74 29.64
C LYS A 376 34.85 -36.87 30.35
N GLY A 377 34.52 -35.90 31.23
CA GLY A 377 33.25 -35.85 31.92
C GLY A 377 32.08 -35.68 30.96
N LEU A 378 32.23 -34.83 29.96
CA LEU A 378 31.24 -34.64 28.90
C LEU A 378 31.00 -35.94 28.12
N PHE A 379 32.06 -36.57 27.67
CA PHE A 379 32.00 -37.85 26.92
C PHE A 379 31.38 -38.98 27.74
N SER A 380 31.70 -39.09 29.02
CA SER A 380 31.13 -40.13 29.89
C SER A 380 29.67 -39.90 30.25
N SER A 381 29.16 -38.64 30.12
CA SER A 381 27.78 -38.29 30.39
C SER A 381 26.84 -38.44 29.18
N LEU A 382 27.41 -38.62 27.96
CA LEU A 382 26.64 -38.81 26.72
C LEU A 382 26.12 -40.26 26.65
N ASP A 383 24.79 -40.39 26.83
CA ASP A 383 24.09 -41.67 26.61
C ASP A 383 23.79 -41.82 25.11
N THR A 384 24.66 -42.54 24.40
CA THR A 384 24.56 -42.71 22.93
C THR A 384 23.38 -43.59 22.48
N ASP A 385 22.75 -44.31 23.40
CA ASP A 385 21.63 -45.21 23.10
C ASP A 385 20.25 -44.53 23.23
N LYS A 386 20.20 -43.38 23.88
CA LYS A 386 18.94 -42.61 23.96
C LYS A 386 18.90 -41.46 22.98
N PRO A 387 17.77 -41.24 22.29
CA PRO A 387 17.55 -39.99 21.60
C PRO A 387 17.70 -38.85 22.61
N LEU A 388 18.18 -37.68 22.18
CA LEU A 388 18.21 -36.46 22.97
C LEU A 388 16.79 -36.20 23.53
N GLN A 389 16.50 -36.82 24.70
CA GLN A 389 15.31 -36.51 25.46
C GLN A 389 15.62 -35.26 26.28
N ASP A 390 15.25 -34.13 25.72
CA ASP A 390 15.28 -32.88 26.49
C ASP A 390 14.20 -32.95 27.57
N LYS A 391 14.62 -33.17 28.82
CA LYS A 391 13.73 -33.11 30.00
C LYS A 391 13.06 -31.74 30.17
N ASN A 392 13.48 -30.70 29.44
CA ASN A 392 13.01 -29.33 29.54
C ASN A 392 12.24 -28.85 28.30
N GLY A 393 11.97 -29.68 27.29
CA GLY A 393 11.26 -29.31 26.07
C GLY A 393 12.02 -28.36 25.13
N PHE A 394 13.32 -28.14 25.36
CA PHE A 394 14.13 -27.23 24.55
C PHE A 394 14.42 -27.82 23.15
N ALA A 395 14.69 -29.14 23.09
CA ALA A 395 14.90 -29.83 21.81
C ALA A 395 13.62 -29.88 20.95
N ASP A 396 12.45 -30.02 21.57
CA ASP A 396 11.17 -29.98 20.85
C ASP A 396 10.91 -28.60 20.29
N LEU A 397 11.28 -27.54 21.00
CA LEU A 397 11.13 -26.17 20.54
C LEU A 397 12.09 -25.85 19.38
N GLU A 398 13.34 -26.25 19.46
CA GLU A 398 14.33 -26.04 18.40
C GLU A 398 14.02 -26.89 17.15
N CYS A 399 13.64 -28.14 17.32
CA CYS A 399 13.26 -29.02 16.21
C CYS A 399 12.03 -28.49 15.45
N SER A 400 11.11 -27.77 16.11
CA SER A 400 9.92 -27.18 15.49
C SER A 400 10.24 -26.13 14.42
N TRP A 401 11.45 -25.54 14.44
CA TRP A 401 11.92 -24.61 13.41
C TRP A 401 12.29 -25.29 12.10
N TYR A 402 12.64 -26.58 12.16
CA TYR A 402 13.13 -27.33 11.02
C TYR A 402 12.20 -28.47 10.59
N MET A 403 11.28 -28.88 11.45
CA MET A 403 10.34 -29.96 11.17
C MET A 403 8.99 -29.71 11.83
N THR A 404 7.92 -29.91 11.09
CA THR A 404 6.55 -29.81 11.61
C THR A 404 5.65 -30.86 11.00
N LYS A 405 4.68 -31.36 11.77
CA LYS A 405 3.67 -32.29 11.28
C LYS A 405 2.49 -31.53 10.68
N ILE A 406 2.20 -31.77 9.41
CA ILE A 406 1.08 -31.18 8.70
C ILE A 406 0.16 -32.30 8.22
N LYS A 407 -0.98 -32.45 8.86
CA LYS A 407 -1.91 -33.60 8.65
C LYS A 407 -1.16 -34.93 8.92
N ASP A 408 -1.03 -35.77 7.89
CA ASP A 408 -0.39 -37.09 7.98
C ASP A 408 1.06 -37.10 7.50
N LYS A 409 1.64 -35.92 7.18
CA LYS A 409 3.00 -35.78 6.66
C LYS A 409 3.86 -34.90 7.55
N TYR A 410 5.16 -35.16 7.54
CA TYR A 410 6.17 -34.34 8.16
C TYR A 410 6.79 -33.43 7.11
N ARG A 411 6.78 -32.12 7.37
CA ARG A 411 7.46 -31.12 6.54
C ARG A 411 8.79 -30.79 7.15
N PHE A 412 9.84 -30.96 6.37
CA PHE A 412 11.20 -30.58 6.70
C PHE A 412 11.51 -29.22 6.08
N LEU A 413 12.35 -28.43 6.78
CA LEU A 413 12.73 -27.08 6.39
C LEU A 413 14.22 -26.90 6.55
N THR A 414 14.91 -26.49 5.49
CA THR A 414 16.31 -26.10 5.49
C THR A 414 16.41 -24.61 5.21
N HIS A 415 17.11 -23.89 6.07
CA HIS A 415 17.38 -22.47 5.90
C HIS A 415 18.70 -22.32 5.14
N VAL A 416 18.68 -21.64 4.01
CA VAL A 416 19.88 -21.36 3.20
C VAL A 416 20.08 -19.86 3.12
N ARG A 417 21.32 -19.40 3.33
CA ARG A 417 21.71 -18.00 3.26
C ARG A 417 22.61 -17.76 2.07
N TYR A 418 22.31 -16.72 1.30
CA TYR A 418 23.18 -16.27 0.23
C TYR A 418 24.42 -15.56 0.79
N ALA A 419 25.49 -15.50 -0.03
CA ALA A 419 26.64 -14.67 0.27
C ALA A 419 26.29 -13.18 0.20
N ASP A 420 26.88 -12.37 1.09
CA ASP A 420 26.54 -10.95 1.28
C ASP A 420 26.86 -10.05 0.08
N ASP A 421 27.76 -10.49 -0.80
CA ASP A 421 28.18 -9.78 -2.00
C ASP A 421 27.15 -9.84 -3.14
N ILE A 422 26.20 -10.77 -3.08
CA ILE A 422 25.18 -10.94 -4.11
C ILE A 422 24.01 -9.98 -3.87
N LYS A 423 24.04 -8.85 -4.56
CA LYS A 423 22.98 -7.83 -4.49
C LYS A 423 22.08 -7.81 -5.73
N ASP A 424 22.57 -8.38 -6.85
CA ASP A 424 21.82 -8.39 -8.10
C ASP A 424 20.70 -9.45 -8.08
N PRO A 425 19.43 -9.05 -8.28
CA PRO A 425 18.31 -9.98 -8.35
C PRO A 425 18.42 -11.06 -9.43
N GLN A 426 19.12 -10.78 -10.53
CA GLN A 426 19.32 -11.77 -11.58
C GLN A 426 20.27 -12.86 -11.12
N GLN A 427 21.36 -12.49 -10.46
CA GLN A 427 22.29 -13.47 -9.86
C GLN A 427 21.61 -14.36 -8.83
N LEU A 428 20.74 -13.79 -7.98
CA LEU A 428 19.97 -14.58 -7.01
C LEU A 428 19.04 -15.59 -7.70
N LYS A 429 18.40 -15.21 -8.80
CA LYS A 429 17.58 -16.16 -9.61
C LYS A 429 18.41 -17.29 -10.21
N GLU A 430 19.61 -16.99 -10.66
CA GLU A 430 20.51 -18.03 -11.16
C GLU A 430 20.94 -19.01 -10.08
N VAL A 431 21.21 -18.52 -8.86
CA VAL A 431 21.53 -19.37 -7.71
C VAL A 431 20.35 -20.28 -7.39
N ASP A 432 19.12 -19.73 -7.31
CA ASP A 432 17.91 -20.53 -7.09
C ASP A 432 17.72 -21.61 -8.16
N ALA A 433 17.92 -21.25 -9.41
CA ALA A 433 17.79 -22.21 -10.52
C ALA A 433 18.83 -23.33 -10.43
N ARG A 434 20.05 -23.01 -9.98
CA ARG A 434 21.12 -24.01 -9.75
C ARG A 434 20.76 -24.94 -8.58
N ILE A 435 20.30 -24.38 -7.45
CA ILE A 435 19.82 -25.15 -6.31
C ILE A 435 18.70 -26.08 -6.76
N MET A 436 17.66 -25.55 -7.40
CA MET A 436 16.51 -26.32 -7.86
C MET A 436 16.88 -27.41 -8.88
N LYS A 437 17.89 -27.16 -9.71
CA LYS A 437 18.41 -28.17 -10.64
C LYS A 437 19.13 -29.31 -9.89
N ALA A 438 19.91 -28.96 -8.87
CA ALA A 438 20.67 -29.95 -8.10
C ALA A 438 19.74 -30.81 -7.23
N VAL A 439 18.73 -30.23 -6.59
CA VAL A 439 17.80 -30.97 -5.71
C VAL A 439 16.79 -31.85 -6.46
N ARG A 440 16.67 -31.71 -7.78
CA ARG A 440 15.77 -32.56 -8.61
C ARG A 440 16.13 -34.05 -8.57
N GLN A 441 17.36 -34.39 -8.22
CA GLN A 441 17.80 -35.78 -8.10
C GLN A 441 17.31 -36.47 -6.82
N LEU A 442 16.80 -35.72 -5.85
CA LEU A 442 16.25 -36.28 -4.61
C LEU A 442 14.94 -37.04 -4.87
N PRO A 443 14.65 -38.08 -4.06
CA PRO A 443 13.48 -38.93 -4.25
C PRO A 443 12.16 -38.23 -3.96
N VAL A 444 12.20 -37.05 -3.33
CA VAL A 444 11.03 -36.24 -2.97
C VAL A 444 11.09 -34.87 -3.63
N PRO A 445 9.95 -34.28 -3.96
CA PRO A 445 9.90 -32.95 -4.55
C PRO A 445 10.28 -31.89 -3.51
N VAL A 446 11.39 -31.20 -3.73
CA VAL A 446 11.81 -30.05 -2.91
C VAL A 446 11.23 -28.78 -3.48
N ARG A 447 10.69 -27.94 -2.60
CA ARG A 447 10.16 -26.61 -2.92
C ARG A 447 11.09 -25.54 -2.37
N ILE A 448 11.33 -24.51 -3.15
CA ILE A 448 12.03 -23.31 -2.71
C ILE A 448 11.02 -22.22 -2.37
N SER A 449 11.22 -21.55 -1.25
CA SER A 449 10.46 -20.38 -0.85
C SER A 449 11.39 -19.41 -0.12
N GLY A 450 10.98 -18.16 -0.03
CA GLY A 450 11.76 -17.16 0.67
C GLY A 450 11.17 -15.78 0.47
N THR A 451 11.71 -14.80 1.18
CA THR A 451 11.26 -13.43 1.12
C THR A 451 11.28 -12.86 -0.30
N ARG A 452 12.34 -13.18 -1.07
CA ARG A 452 12.47 -12.72 -2.44
C ARG A 452 11.42 -13.34 -3.37
N GLN A 453 11.24 -14.66 -3.32
CA GLN A 453 10.25 -15.36 -4.14
C GLN A 453 8.83 -14.87 -3.84
N ALA A 454 8.51 -14.73 -2.55
CA ALA A 454 7.24 -14.17 -2.12
C ALA A 454 7.06 -12.73 -2.64
N MET A 455 8.13 -11.91 -2.64
CA MET A 455 8.08 -10.56 -3.17
C MET A 455 7.86 -10.52 -4.68
N GLU A 456 8.55 -11.37 -5.44
CA GLU A 456 8.36 -11.45 -6.90
C GLU A 456 6.93 -11.87 -7.26
N GLU A 457 6.36 -12.81 -6.51
CA GLU A 457 4.97 -13.22 -6.66
C GLU A 457 4.01 -12.08 -6.32
N ILE A 458 4.21 -11.40 -5.18
CA ILE A 458 3.43 -10.23 -4.77
C ILE A 458 3.52 -9.12 -5.83
N LEU A 459 4.72 -8.81 -6.34
CA LEU A 459 4.90 -7.77 -7.35
C LEU A 459 4.22 -8.12 -8.68
N SER A 460 4.32 -9.37 -9.12
CA SER A 460 3.63 -9.82 -10.35
C SER A 460 2.11 -9.74 -10.19
N ASP A 461 1.61 -10.12 -9.02
CA ASP A 461 0.19 -10.01 -8.68
C ASP A 461 -0.27 -8.55 -8.61
N LEU A 462 0.53 -7.64 -8.02
CA LEU A 462 0.23 -6.20 -7.95
C LEU A 462 0.06 -5.57 -9.33
N VAL A 463 0.96 -5.89 -10.28
CA VAL A 463 0.84 -5.38 -11.65
C VAL A 463 -0.44 -5.88 -12.30
N SER A 464 -0.72 -7.17 -12.18
CA SER A 464 -1.94 -7.77 -12.72
C SER A 464 -3.19 -7.19 -12.07
N GLU A 465 -3.17 -6.94 -10.76
CA GLU A 465 -4.26 -6.31 -10.03
C GLU A 465 -4.48 -4.85 -10.43
N LEU A 466 -3.42 -4.06 -10.63
CA LEU A 466 -3.52 -2.68 -11.11
C LEU A 466 -4.34 -2.60 -12.41
N PHE A 467 -3.99 -3.43 -13.39
CA PHE A 467 -4.71 -3.45 -14.66
C PHE A 467 -6.12 -4.04 -14.52
N ARG A 468 -6.29 -5.10 -13.75
CA ARG A 468 -7.57 -5.76 -13.53
C ARG A 468 -8.57 -4.85 -12.82
N LEU A 469 -8.20 -4.31 -11.64
CA LEU A 469 -9.09 -3.46 -10.86
C LEU A 469 -9.32 -2.10 -11.53
N GLY A 470 -8.27 -1.54 -12.15
CA GLY A 470 -8.40 -0.33 -12.98
C GLY A 470 -9.35 -0.54 -14.15
N SER A 471 -9.27 -1.68 -14.85
CA SER A 471 -10.18 -2.01 -15.95
C SER A 471 -11.63 -2.20 -15.48
N TYR A 472 -11.84 -2.82 -14.32
CA TYR A 472 -13.19 -2.96 -13.75
C TYR A 472 -13.79 -1.61 -13.36
N ALA A 473 -13.02 -0.75 -12.69
CA ALA A 473 -13.45 0.61 -12.36
C ALA A 473 -13.76 1.40 -13.62
N PHE A 474 -12.89 1.35 -14.64
CA PHE A 474 -13.10 2.02 -15.92
C PHE A 474 -14.36 1.52 -16.62
N ALA A 475 -14.54 0.20 -16.74
CA ALA A 475 -15.72 -0.41 -17.36
C ALA A 475 -17.01 -0.02 -16.62
N ALA A 476 -17.00 -0.04 -15.28
CA ALA A 476 -18.15 0.34 -14.47
C ALA A 476 -18.53 1.82 -14.67
N VAL A 477 -17.54 2.72 -14.71
CA VAL A 477 -17.74 4.13 -15.00
C VAL A 477 -18.31 4.32 -16.41
N VAL A 478 -17.71 3.70 -17.43
CA VAL A 478 -18.19 3.76 -18.81
C VAL A 478 -19.62 3.26 -18.92
N LEU A 479 -19.95 2.14 -18.27
CA LEU A 479 -21.30 1.56 -18.29
C LEU A 479 -22.36 2.53 -17.73
N ILE A 480 -22.08 3.16 -16.58
CA ILE A 480 -22.97 4.17 -16.00
C ILE A 480 -23.18 5.32 -16.97
N PHE A 481 -22.10 5.80 -17.58
CA PHE A 481 -22.22 6.92 -18.52
C PHE A 481 -22.96 6.55 -19.79
N LEU A 482 -22.84 5.32 -20.28
CA LEU A 482 -23.64 4.83 -21.42
C LEU A 482 -25.14 4.73 -21.10
N ILE A 483 -25.50 4.47 -19.84
CA ILE A 483 -26.90 4.47 -19.40
C ILE A 483 -27.47 5.90 -19.37
N ILE A 484 -26.66 6.89 -19.01
CA ILE A 484 -27.10 8.26 -18.77
C ILE A 484 -27.04 9.12 -20.02
N PHE A 485 -25.97 8.99 -20.78
CA PHE A 485 -25.81 9.74 -22.03
C PHE A 485 -26.38 8.94 -23.20
N PRO A 486 -27.44 9.41 -23.86
CA PRO A 486 -28.02 8.71 -25.02
C PRO A 486 -27.08 8.67 -26.22
N GLN A 487 -25.99 9.44 -26.18
CA GLN A 487 -25.01 9.51 -27.25
C GLN A 487 -23.63 9.10 -26.74
N PRO A 488 -22.95 8.11 -27.36
CA PRO A 488 -21.61 7.68 -26.94
C PRO A 488 -20.54 8.76 -27.04
N ARG A 489 -20.79 9.83 -27.82
CA ARG A 489 -19.92 11.01 -27.90
C ARG A 489 -19.81 11.76 -26.56
N GLY A 490 -20.92 11.88 -25.82
CA GLY A 490 -20.91 12.48 -24.49
C GLY A 490 -20.02 11.71 -23.50
N VAL A 491 -20.13 10.38 -23.54
CA VAL A 491 -19.29 9.48 -22.75
C VAL A 491 -17.82 9.69 -23.07
N ALA A 492 -17.44 9.60 -24.34
CA ALA A 492 -16.06 9.78 -24.79
C ALA A 492 -15.46 11.13 -24.36
N LEU A 493 -16.25 12.21 -24.39
CA LEU A 493 -15.81 13.54 -23.95
C LEU A 493 -15.53 13.59 -22.44
N CYS A 494 -16.37 12.96 -21.62
CA CYS A 494 -16.14 12.89 -20.17
C CYS A 494 -14.91 12.07 -19.80
N LEU A 495 -14.53 11.08 -20.63
CA LEU A 495 -13.37 10.22 -20.39
C LEU A 495 -12.02 10.92 -20.66
N ILE A 496 -11.99 11.95 -21.51
CA ILE A 496 -10.73 12.65 -21.91
C ILE A 496 -9.92 13.14 -20.69
N PRO A 497 -10.49 13.95 -19.77
CA PRO A 497 -9.74 14.44 -18.61
C PRO A 497 -9.25 13.31 -17.69
N MET A 498 -10.06 12.31 -17.49
CA MET A 498 -9.82 11.19 -16.61
C MET A 498 -8.65 10.32 -17.11
N VAL A 499 -8.71 9.88 -18.37
CA VAL A 499 -7.64 9.07 -18.98
C VAL A 499 -6.36 9.88 -19.09
N GLY A 500 -6.48 11.17 -19.49
CA GLY A 500 -5.33 12.07 -19.56
C GLY A 500 -4.64 12.26 -18.21
N ALA A 501 -5.41 12.46 -17.14
CA ALA A 501 -4.87 12.60 -15.78
C ALA A 501 -4.15 11.32 -15.33
N PHE A 502 -4.72 10.16 -15.61
CA PHE A 502 -4.07 8.88 -15.31
C PHE A 502 -2.75 8.70 -16.05
N CYS A 503 -2.72 8.99 -17.36
CA CYS A 503 -1.49 8.93 -18.16
C CYS A 503 -0.42 9.90 -17.63
N ILE A 504 -0.80 11.13 -17.25
CA ILE A 504 0.13 12.11 -16.68
C ILE A 504 0.66 11.61 -15.33
N THR A 505 -0.20 11.03 -14.49
CA THR A 505 0.23 10.46 -13.21
C THR A 505 1.28 9.37 -13.40
N LEU A 506 1.04 8.42 -14.30
CA LEU A 506 2.02 7.38 -14.62
C LEU A 506 3.32 7.96 -15.16
N GLY A 507 3.24 8.96 -16.03
CA GLY A 507 4.42 9.62 -16.60
C GLY A 507 5.28 10.31 -15.54
N VAL A 508 4.66 11.04 -14.62
CA VAL A 508 5.38 11.69 -13.52
C VAL A 508 6.01 10.66 -12.59
N LEU A 509 5.29 9.57 -12.26
CA LEU A 509 5.83 8.48 -11.46
C LEU A 509 7.02 7.80 -12.15
N GLY A 510 6.96 7.61 -13.47
CA GLY A 510 8.09 7.07 -14.24
C GLY A 510 9.32 8.01 -14.27
N LEU A 511 9.09 9.33 -14.34
CA LEU A 511 10.16 10.34 -14.28
C LEU A 511 10.87 10.36 -12.91
N THR A 512 10.12 10.25 -11.83
CA THR A 512 10.69 10.30 -10.46
C THR A 512 11.48 9.06 -10.10
N LYS A 513 11.32 7.96 -10.85
CA LYS A 513 11.94 6.65 -10.56
C LYS A 513 11.71 6.16 -9.12
N LEU A 514 10.68 6.65 -8.48
CA LEU A 514 10.25 6.16 -7.18
C LEU A 514 9.74 4.73 -7.33
N GLY A 515 10.23 3.81 -6.48
CA GLY A 515 9.74 2.44 -6.46
C GLY A 515 8.24 2.40 -6.11
N LEU A 516 7.43 1.73 -6.94
CA LEU A 516 5.99 1.67 -6.71
C LEU A 516 5.65 0.71 -5.56
N PRO A 517 4.97 1.17 -4.49
CA PRO A 517 4.43 0.30 -3.45
C PRO A 517 3.11 -0.35 -3.90
N PHE A 518 2.60 -1.28 -3.10
CA PHE A 518 1.32 -1.97 -3.38
C PHE A 518 0.12 -1.01 -3.51
N SER A 519 0.16 0.17 -2.90
CA SER A 519 -0.91 1.16 -2.97
C SER A 519 -1.14 1.74 -4.38
N ILE A 520 -0.22 1.51 -5.34
CA ILE A 520 -0.41 1.90 -6.74
C ILE A 520 -1.69 1.29 -7.34
N VAL A 521 -2.10 0.12 -6.87
CA VAL A 521 -3.31 -0.57 -7.33
C VAL A 521 -4.57 0.28 -7.13
N CYS A 522 -4.60 1.14 -6.11
CA CYS A 522 -5.71 2.05 -5.84
C CYS A 522 -5.77 3.24 -6.80
N VAL A 523 -4.64 3.64 -7.39
CA VAL A 523 -4.53 4.92 -8.12
C VAL A 523 -5.44 4.95 -9.36
N ALA A 524 -5.45 3.88 -10.16
CA ALA A 524 -6.29 3.82 -11.35
C ALA A 524 -7.79 3.89 -11.02
N PRO A 525 -8.34 3.03 -10.15
CA PRO A 525 -9.74 3.12 -9.74
C PRO A 525 -10.13 4.49 -9.20
N LEU A 526 -9.31 5.08 -8.34
CA LEU A 526 -9.63 6.36 -7.69
C LEU A 526 -9.58 7.53 -8.68
N ILE A 527 -8.58 7.59 -9.58
CA ILE A 527 -8.55 8.62 -10.64
C ILE A 527 -9.76 8.48 -11.56
N PHE A 528 -10.16 7.24 -11.90
CA PHE A 528 -11.31 7.00 -12.75
C PHE A 528 -12.64 7.36 -12.07
N GLY A 529 -12.76 7.12 -10.77
CA GLY A 529 -13.96 7.48 -10.02
C GLY A 529 -14.13 8.98 -9.83
N PHE A 530 -13.07 9.72 -9.52
CA PHE A 530 -13.14 11.11 -9.10
C PHE A 530 -12.81 12.11 -10.23
N GLY A 531 -11.92 11.75 -11.14
CA GLY A 531 -11.49 12.62 -12.22
C GLY A 531 -12.58 12.96 -13.23
N ILE A 532 -13.67 12.20 -13.27
CA ILE A 532 -14.75 12.35 -14.25
C ILE A 532 -15.82 13.36 -13.81
N HIS A 533 -15.98 13.57 -12.50
CA HIS A 533 -17.09 14.32 -11.92
C HIS A 533 -17.23 15.73 -12.49
N ASN A 534 -16.17 16.52 -12.46
CA ASN A 534 -16.21 17.90 -12.97
C ASN A 534 -16.42 17.97 -14.49
N GLY A 535 -15.87 17.01 -15.24
CA GLY A 535 -16.07 16.91 -16.69
C GLY A 535 -17.52 16.65 -17.06
N MET A 536 -18.19 15.79 -16.29
CA MET A 536 -19.61 15.50 -16.45
C MET A 536 -20.48 16.75 -16.30
N HIS A 537 -20.24 17.59 -15.29
CA HIS A 537 -20.99 18.82 -15.09
C HIS A 537 -20.85 19.79 -16.27
N ILE A 538 -19.68 19.89 -16.90
CA ILE A 538 -19.46 20.73 -18.08
C ILE A 538 -20.22 20.16 -19.28
N VAL A 539 -20.10 18.86 -19.54
CA VAL A 539 -20.74 18.18 -20.67
C VAL A 539 -22.27 18.25 -20.52
N MET A 540 -22.81 17.89 -19.34
CA MET A 540 -24.26 17.99 -19.08
C MET A 540 -24.77 19.41 -19.17
N GLY A 541 -24.08 20.39 -18.58
CA GLY A 541 -24.43 21.79 -18.66
C GLY A 541 -24.50 22.31 -20.11
N SER A 542 -23.50 21.95 -20.94
CA SER A 542 -23.45 22.37 -22.33
C SER A 542 -24.53 21.72 -23.22
N LEU A 543 -24.88 20.45 -22.95
CA LEU A 543 -25.84 19.71 -23.77
C LEU A 543 -27.30 19.96 -23.38
N PHE A 544 -27.60 20.13 -22.09
CA PHE A 544 -28.97 20.11 -21.59
C PHE A 544 -29.44 21.45 -20.99
N GLU A 545 -28.57 22.22 -20.32
CA GLU A 545 -29.00 23.40 -19.57
C GLU A 545 -28.77 24.74 -20.31
N ASP A 546 -27.60 24.93 -20.92
CA ASP A 546 -27.20 26.22 -21.51
C ASP A 546 -27.47 26.34 -23.03
N LYS A 547 -28.41 25.55 -23.55
CA LYS A 547 -28.83 25.54 -24.98
C LYS A 547 -27.65 25.49 -25.96
N GLY A 548 -26.64 24.71 -25.63
CA GLY A 548 -25.44 24.52 -26.44
C GLY A 548 -24.34 25.57 -26.23
N SER A 549 -24.46 26.48 -25.26
CA SER A 549 -23.39 27.46 -24.96
C SER A 549 -22.33 26.86 -24.03
N ILE A 550 -21.26 26.31 -24.62
CA ILE A 550 -20.11 25.74 -23.90
C ILE A 550 -19.49 26.80 -22.96
N GLU A 551 -19.39 28.05 -23.40
CA GLU A 551 -18.83 29.13 -22.59
C GLU A 551 -19.64 29.38 -21.32
N LYS A 552 -20.97 29.44 -21.40
CA LYS A 552 -21.84 29.64 -20.24
C LYS A 552 -21.76 28.46 -19.27
N ALA A 553 -21.82 27.23 -19.79
CA ALA A 553 -21.69 26.03 -18.98
C ALA A 553 -20.36 26.00 -18.24
N THR A 554 -19.23 26.25 -18.93
CA THR A 554 -17.91 26.28 -18.33
C THR A 554 -17.77 27.36 -17.27
N ARG A 555 -18.21 28.61 -17.56
CA ARG A 555 -18.16 29.71 -16.58
C ARG A 555 -18.94 29.40 -15.31
N ARG A 556 -20.08 28.73 -15.42
CA ARG A 556 -20.92 28.38 -14.28
C ARG A 556 -20.31 27.25 -13.43
N VAL A 557 -19.72 26.24 -14.08
CA VAL A 557 -19.17 25.06 -13.40
C VAL A 557 -17.79 25.34 -12.79
N THR A 558 -16.93 26.13 -13.45
CA THR A 558 -15.54 26.36 -13.07
C THR A 558 -15.31 26.73 -11.60
N PRO A 559 -16.03 27.70 -10.99
CA PRO A 559 -15.78 28.10 -9.61
C PRO A 559 -16.00 26.94 -8.62
N ARG A 560 -17.04 26.14 -8.83
CA ARG A 560 -17.38 25.00 -7.98
C ARG A 560 -16.38 23.86 -8.21
N ALA A 561 -16.09 23.54 -9.46
CA ALA A 561 -15.11 22.51 -9.83
C ALA A 561 -13.71 22.80 -9.29
N MET A 562 -13.31 24.07 -9.22
CA MET A 562 -12.04 24.46 -8.61
C MET A 562 -12.06 24.24 -7.10
N VAL A 563 -13.14 24.61 -6.41
CA VAL A 563 -13.26 24.41 -4.96
C VAL A 563 -13.23 22.92 -4.63
N THR A 564 -14.08 22.13 -5.29
CA THR A 564 -14.16 20.68 -5.06
C THR A 564 -12.84 19.96 -5.38
N SER A 565 -12.17 20.33 -6.48
CA SER A 565 -10.85 19.76 -6.79
C SER A 565 -9.81 20.11 -5.73
N LEU A 566 -9.83 21.35 -5.20
CA LEU A 566 -8.90 21.77 -4.15
C LEU A 566 -9.18 21.05 -2.82
N THR A 567 -10.45 20.82 -2.44
CA THR A 567 -10.78 20.06 -1.22
C THR A 567 -10.34 18.61 -1.32
N ILE A 568 -10.51 17.98 -2.48
CA ILE A 568 -10.01 16.62 -2.75
C ILE A 568 -8.48 16.59 -2.66
N ILE A 569 -7.80 17.55 -3.32
CA ILE A 569 -6.32 17.65 -3.27
C ILE A 569 -5.86 17.82 -1.82
N MET A 570 -6.51 18.67 -1.00
CA MET A 570 -6.13 18.85 0.41
C MET A 570 -6.32 17.57 1.22
N GLY A 571 -7.35 16.77 0.93
CA GLY A 571 -7.52 15.44 1.52
C GLY A 571 -6.32 14.53 1.26
N PHE A 572 -5.85 14.47 0.01
CA PHE A 572 -4.67 13.66 -0.36
C PHE A 572 -3.34 14.27 0.08
N VAL A 573 -3.22 15.60 0.12
CA VAL A 573 -2.01 16.30 0.63
C VAL A 573 -1.73 15.93 2.09
N SER A 574 -2.76 15.69 2.90
CA SER A 574 -2.58 15.25 4.28
C SER A 574 -1.79 13.94 4.41
N MET A 575 -1.91 13.05 3.40
CA MET A 575 -1.18 11.77 3.37
C MET A 575 0.31 11.93 3.08
N LEU A 576 0.75 13.06 2.51
CA LEU A 576 2.17 13.34 2.25
C LEU A 576 2.99 13.50 3.54
N SER A 577 2.32 13.79 4.66
CA SER A 577 2.96 13.88 5.97
C SER A 577 3.20 12.53 6.63
N SER A 578 2.71 11.44 6.03
CA SER A 578 2.81 10.09 6.60
C SER A 578 4.23 9.54 6.55
N ARG A 579 4.63 8.83 7.59
CA ARG A 579 5.85 8.02 7.62
C ARG A 579 5.68 6.68 6.91
N LEU A 580 4.44 6.31 6.58
CA LEU A 580 4.11 5.09 5.87
C LEU A 580 4.23 5.32 4.37
N TYR A 581 5.25 4.74 3.75
CA TYR A 581 5.52 4.91 2.34
C TYR A 581 4.30 4.63 1.43
N PRO A 582 3.50 3.59 1.64
CA PRO A 582 2.30 3.35 0.82
C PRO A 582 1.26 4.46 0.87
N LEU A 583 1.06 5.10 2.04
CA LEU A 583 0.11 6.22 2.19
C LEU A 583 0.67 7.51 1.60
N GLU A 584 1.93 7.83 1.89
CA GLU A 584 2.63 8.98 1.27
C GLU A 584 2.59 8.89 -0.25
N PHE A 585 2.92 7.70 -0.79
CA PHE A 585 2.90 7.46 -2.23
C PHE A 585 1.50 7.60 -2.83
N LEU A 586 0.47 7.01 -2.19
CA LEU A 586 -0.92 7.14 -2.64
C LEU A 586 -1.34 8.61 -2.64
N GLY A 587 -1.02 9.34 -1.58
CA GLY A 587 -1.26 10.78 -1.50
C GLY A 587 -0.60 11.54 -2.64
N ALA A 588 0.69 11.30 -2.91
CA ALA A 588 1.44 11.94 -3.98
C ALA A 588 0.85 11.63 -5.37
N ALA A 589 0.60 10.36 -5.66
CA ALA A 589 0.03 9.93 -6.93
C ALA A 589 -1.35 10.56 -7.19
N MET A 590 -2.19 10.60 -6.17
CA MET A 590 -3.52 11.19 -6.27
C MET A 590 -3.48 12.72 -6.39
N VAL A 591 -2.58 13.40 -5.68
CA VAL A 591 -2.36 14.86 -5.85
C VAL A 591 -1.94 15.16 -7.28
N ILE A 592 -0.97 14.41 -7.84
CA ILE A 592 -0.54 14.56 -9.23
C ILE A 592 -1.72 14.36 -10.18
N GLY A 593 -2.49 13.27 -10.00
CA GLY A 593 -3.64 12.95 -10.84
C GLY A 593 -4.73 14.03 -10.78
N MET A 594 -5.07 14.49 -9.59
CA MET A 594 -6.10 15.54 -9.41
C MET A 594 -5.62 16.90 -9.94
N VAL A 595 -4.37 17.29 -9.71
CA VAL A 595 -3.78 18.51 -10.27
C VAL A 595 -3.75 18.45 -11.80
N ALA A 596 -3.43 17.31 -12.40
CA ALA A 596 -3.48 17.12 -13.84
C ALA A 596 -4.91 17.13 -14.40
N SER A 597 -5.88 16.59 -13.65
CA SER A 597 -7.29 16.53 -14.05
C SER A 597 -7.93 17.93 -14.20
N VAL A 598 -7.55 18.89 -13.35
CA VAL A 598 -8.12 20.26 -13.36
C VAL A 598 -7.95 20.95 -14.72
N PRO A 599 -6.76 21.17 -15.27
CA PRO A 599 -6.60 21.82 -16.58
C PRO A 599 -7.19 20.99 -17.73
N LEU A 600 -7.13 19.67 -17.65
CA LEU A 600 -7.74 18.82 -18.66
C LEU A 600 -9.26 18.96 -18.69
N THR A 601 -9.89 19.12 -17.52
CA THR A 601 -11.34 19.31 -17.39
C THR A 601 -11.79 20.73 -17.73
N LEU A 602 -11.08 21.75 -17.22
CA LEU A 602 -11.54 23.14 -17.29
C LEU A 602 -11.04 23.88 -18.52
N ILE A 603 -9.99 23.40 -19.18
CA ILE A 603 -9.39 24.04 -20.35
C ILE A 603 -9.47 23.12 -21.57
N THR A 604 -8.95 21.87 -21.47
CA THR A 604 -8.86 20.97 -22.62
C THR A 604 -10.22 20.48 -23.08
N LEU A 605 -11.08 20.02 -22.17
CA LEU A 605 -12.42 19.53 -22.51
C LEU A 605 -13.28 20.60 -23.18
N PRO A 606 -13.41 21.85 -22.67
CA PRO A 606 -14.10 22.91 -23.38
C PRO A 606 -13.49 23.25 -24.75
N ALA A 607 -12.16 23.20 -24.89
CA ALA A 607 -11.52 23.44 -26.18
C ALA A 607 -11.89 22.35 -27.21
N VAL A 608 -11.94 21.07 -26.81
CA VAL A 608 -12.40 19.96 -27.66
C VAL A 608 -13.87 20.17 -28.07
N LEU A 609 -14.75 20.52 -27.12
CA LEU A 609 -16.15 20.79 -27.39
C LEU A 609 -16.32 21.92 -28.40
N LEU A 610 -15.58 23.03 -28.26
CA LEU A 610 -15.62 24.17 -29.21
C LEU A 610 -15.14 23.76 -30.61
N LEU A 611 -14.11 22.97 -30.74
CA LEU A 611 -13.63 22.48 -32.04
C LEU A 611 -14.68 21.60 -32.73
N LEU A 612 -15.35 20.73 -31.97
CA LEU A 612 -16.45 19.91 -32.49
C LEU A 612 -17.66 20.73 -32.93
N GLU A 613 -17.99 21.78 -32.16
CA GLU A 613 -19.09 22.72 -32.54
C GLU A 613 -18.77 23.49 -33.81
N ARG A 614 -17.54 24.01 -33.93
CA ARG A 614 -17.10 24.74 -35.15
C ARG A 614 -17.13 23.81 -36.39
N ARG A 615 -16.72 22.56 -36.27
CA ARG A 615 -16.77 21.56 -37.35
C ARG A 615 -18.22 21.27 -37.80
N LYS A 616 -19.19 21.22 -36.86
CA LYS A 616 -20.60 21.03 -37.21
C LYS A 616 -21.19 22.23 -37.95
N LYS A 617 -20.83 23.45 -37.54
CA LYS A 617 -21.30 24.68 -38.20
C LYS A 617 -20.69 24.87 -39.60
N GLY A 618 -19.43 24.45 -39.80
CA GLY A 618 -18.78 24.51 -41.12
C GLY A 618 -19.23 23.42 -42.11
N SER A 619 -19.91 22.37 -41.63
CA SER A 619 -20.48 21.31 -42.49
C SER A 619 -21.98 21.46 -42.76
N ALA A 620 -22.67 22.48 -42.21
CA ALA A 620 -24.02 22.79 -42.60
C ALA A 620 -23.99 23.50 -43.95
N PRO A 621 -24.68 23.02 -45.02
CA PRO A 621 -24.74 23.73 -46.28
C PRO A 621 -25.41 25.12 -46.03
N GLU A 622 -24.76 26.17 -46.55
CA GLU A 622 -25.38 27.51 -46.63
C GLU A 622 -26.68 27.36 -47.39
N THR A 623 -27.79 27.34 -46.69
CA THR A 623 -29.09 27.55 -47.31
C THR A 623 -29.14 28.99 -47.75
N HIS A 624 -28.71 29.27 -48.99
CA HIS A 624 -29.02 30.47 -49.72
C HIS A 624 -30.57 30.57 -49.78
N VAL A 625 -31.15 31.37 -48.90
CA VAL A 625 -32.49 31.84 -49.09
C VAL A 625 -32.40 32.90 -50.21
N PRO A 626 -32.97 32.68 -51.41
CA PRO A 626 -32.98 33.69 -52.44
C PRO A 626 -33.82 34.86 -51.92
N VAL A 627 -33.19 36.04 -51.81
CA VAL A 627 -33.92 37.32 -51.61
C VAL A 627 -34.69 37.53 -52.87
N ALA A 628 -36.04 37.48 -52.79
CA ALA A 628 -36.91 37.88 -53.88
C ALA A 628 -36.73 39.35 -54.13
N PRO A 629 -36.54 39.80 -55.42
CA PRO A 629 -36.50 41.21 -55.77
C PRO A 629 -37.89 41.80 -55.63
N GLN A 630 -37.96 42.97 -55.01
CA GLN A 630 -39.14 43.85 -54.98
C GLN A 630 -39.52 44.40 -56.34
#